data_0695237c45d4a157f5a5a0642d0d954e
#
_entry.id   0695237c45d4a157f5a5a0642d0d954e
#
_cell.length_a   1.000
_cell.length_b   1.000
_cell.length_c   1.000
_cell.angle_alpha   90.00
_cell.angle_beta   90.00
_cell.angle_gamma   90.00
#
_symmetry.space_group_name_H-M   'P 1'
#
loop_
_entity.id
_entity.type
_entity.pdbx_description
1 polymer ?
#
loop_
_entity_poly.entity_id
_entity_poly.type
_entity_poly.pdbx_seq_one_letter_code
_entity_poly.pdbx_strand_id
1 'polypeptide(L)'
;EEQFLLIDRDGNIVYEQGTREIYRVGERLEDILWKNRNLTEASAEIVRTAQGRFLSVAAEIDDEFTLVWLISYRQLTGSMTRVGFLFLGIGLLVAIIVLLLALLMSNRVYNPIGEMVRTASEEGLPSEAMARQLENTELYSIAQTYQTMVQRLNHINLRKEQEDLAAYLISREKTAKLPEWVEETYAKPGVRIRVVVMRLSDIQDLHSNNTEEAIAFEMETIKTIVEQTLRELGNVLVLPVDHEFIAAILFSEESVTEERVTVASQHILEVTGELIHIGMDVGISEEKGETEGFTELNLMYQMARAATAYRFIYGMGAVV
;
A
#
# COMPACT_ATOMS: atom_id res chain seq x y z
N GLU A 1 30.51 34.39 4.03
CA GLU A 1 30.57 35.84 4.19
C GLU A 1 29.61 36.23 5.31
N GLU A 2 30.15 36.64 6.43
CA GLU A 2 29.38 36.96 7.66
C GLU A 2 30.03 38.19 8.30
N GLN A 3 29.22 38.97 8.96
CA GLN A 3 29.63 40.12 9.71
C GLN A 3 28.87 40.18 11.04
N PHE A 4 29.58 40.40 12.12
CA PHE A 4 29.04 40.66 13.45
C PHE A 4 29.16 42.17 13.70
N LEU A 5 28.06 42.77 14.13
CA LEU A 5 27.94 44.16 14.44
C LEU A 5 27.49 44.32 15.89
N LEU A 6 28.10 45.17 16.65
CA LEU A 6 27.60 45.64 17.93
C LEU A 6 27.07 47.06 17.75
N ILE A 7 25.83 47.26 18.15
CA ILE A 7 25.06 48.48 17.90
C ILE A 7 24.63 49.08 19.22
N ASP A 8 24.75 50.40 19.37
CA ASP A 8 24.29 51.15 20.51
C ASP A 8 22.77 51.44 20.47
N ARG A 9 22.23 52.07 21.53
CA ARG A 9 20.82 52.46 21.63
C ARG A 9 20.37 53.39 20.52
N ASP A 10 21.27 54.18 19.94
CA ASP A 10 20.96 55.14 18.89
C ASP A 10 21.04 54.55 17.49
N GLY A 11 21.41 53.30 17.37
CA GLY A 11 21.54 52.56 16.10
C GLY A 11 22.89 52.74 15.43
N ASN A 12 23.90 53.27 16.12
CA ASN A 12 25.25 53.42 15.56
C ASN A 12 26.04 52.14 15.79
N ILE A 13 26.84 51.75 14.80
CA ILE A 13 27.75 50.62 14.87
C ILE A 13 28.98 50.99 15.68
N VAL A 14 29.14 50.35 16.83
CA VAL A 14 30.25 50.59 17.76
C VAL A 14 31.39 49.63 17.50
N TYR A 15 31.08 48.43 17.05
CA TYR A 15 32.09 47.40 16.75
C TYR A 15 31.65 46.53 15.58
N GLU A 16 32.61 46.16 14.76
CA GLU A 16 32.38 45.24 13.65
C GLU A 16 33.47 44.17 13.59
N GLN A 17 33.09 42.98 13.23
CA GLN A 17 33.99 41.89 12.94
C GLN A 17 33.38 40.97 11.86
N GLY A 18 34.09 40.68 10.79
CA GLY A 18 33.58 39.79 9.76
C GLY A 18 34.56 39.57 8.62
N THR A 19 34.20 38.66 7.76
CA THR A 19 34.94 38.31 6.53
C THR A 19 34.66 39.28 5.38
N ARG A 20 33.61 40.11 5.51
CA ARG A 20 33.22 41.12 4.52
C ARG A 20 32.65 42.31 5.23
N GLU A 21 33.18 43.50 4.91
CA GLU A 21 32.61 44.76 5.38
C GLU A 21 31.32 45.08 4.62
N ILE A 22 30.19 44.89 5.28
CA ILE A 22 28.85 45.26 4.78
C ILE A 22 28.50 46.65 5.32
N TYR A 23 28.81 46.87 6.59
CA TYR A 23 28.67 48.12 7.33
C TYR A 23 29.96 48.42 8.10
N ARG A 24 30.23 49.70 8.39
CA ARG A 24 31.45 50.17 9.08
C ARG A 24 31.10 50.80 10.42
N VAL A 25 32.08 50.74 11.32
CA VAL A 25 32.02 51.47 12.61
C VAL A 25 31.77 52.94 12.36
N GLY A 26 30.79 53.52 13.08
CA GLY A 26 30.33 54.87 12.95
C GLY A 26 29.22 55.09 11.90
N GLU A 27 28.87 54.10 11.10
CA GLU A 27 27.67 54.13 10.28
C GLU A 27 26.44 53.83 11.15
N ARG A 28 25.30 54.40 10.75
CA ARG A 28 24.01 54.11 11.38
C ARG A 28 23.35 52.98 10.62
N LEU A 29 22.86 52.02 11.34
CA LEU A 29 22.15 50.90 10.73
C LEU A 29 20.86 51.44 10.08
N GLU A 30 20.57 51.08 8.82
CA GLU A 30 19.41 51.53 8.12
C GLU A 30 18.11 51.20 8.90
N ASP A 31 17.12 52.12 8.89
CA ASP A 31 15.87 52.03 9.67
C ASP A 31 15.10 50.70 9.51
N ILE A 32 15.36 49.99 8.45
CA ILE A 32 14.69 48.72 8.15
C ILE A 32 15.13 47.60 9.14
N LEU A 33 16.41 47.61 9.52
CA LEU A 33 16.99 46.65 10.49
C LEU A 33 16.66 47.00 11.94
N TRP A 34 16.36 48.28 12.19
CA TRP A 34 16.13 48.81 13.52
C TRP A 34 14.66 48.88 13.95
N LYS A 35 13.74 48.71 13.02
CA LYS A 35 12.30 48.90 13.24
C LYS A 35 11.62 47.80 14.04
N ASN A 36 12.25 46.61 14.18
CA ASN A 36 11.69 45.47 14.90
C ASN A 36 12.22 45.33 16.33
N ARG A 37 12.30 46.44 17.06
CA ARG A 37 12.89 46.54 18.41
C ARG A 37 12.06 45.91 19.56
N ASN A 38 11.06 45.10 19.31
CA ASN A 38 10.36 44.35 20.35
C ASN A 38 10.99 42.95 20.52
N LEU A 39 12.32 42.88 20.74
CA LEU A 39 13.07 41.64 20.78
C LEU A 39 13.28 41.19 22.22
N THR A 40 12.26 40.55 22.79
CA THR A 40 12.45 39.69 23.99
C THR A 40 13.04 38.32 23.61
N GLU A 41 13.14 38.00 22.32
CA GLU A 41 13.73 36.76 21.79
C GLU A 41 14.54 37.08 20.52
N ALA A 42 15.59 36.30 20.25
CA ALA A 42 16.43 36.45 19.05
C ALA A 42 15.56 36.38 17.79
N SER A 43 15.52 37.46 17.00
CA SER A 43 14.76 37.51 15.75
C SER A 43 15.68 37.30 14.56
N ALA A 44 15.20 36.51 13.61
CA ALA A 44 15.86 36.26 12.35
C ALA A 44 15.03 36.84 11.19
N GLU A 45 15.60 37.78 10.43
CA GLU A 45 14.93 38.44 9.31
C GLU A 45 15.83 38.48 8.07
N ILE A 46 15.22 38.37 6.88
CA ILE A 46 15.94 38.49 5.61
C ILE A 46 15.99 39.96 5.19
N VAL A 47 17.16 40.53 5.23
CA VAL A 47 17.39 41.94 4.88
C VAL A 47 18.00 42.04 3.50
N ARG A 48 17.55 43.03 2.73
CA ARG A 48 18.13 43.43 1.44
C ARG A 48 18.95 44.68 1.59
N THR A 49 20.24 44.57 1.38
CA THR A 49 21.16 45.71 1.34
C THR A 49 21.62 45.99 -0.09
N ALA A 50 22.28 47.09 -0.32
CA ALA A 50 22.92 47.39 -1.62
C ALA A 50 23.95 46.32 -2.05
N GLN A 51 24.48 45.53 -1.10
CA GLN A 51 25.48 44.48 -1.34
C GLN A 51 24.86 43.05 -1.47
N GLY A 52 23.53 42.91 -1.31
CA GLY A 52 22.87 41.63 -1.46
C GLY A 52 21.78 41.34 -0.42
N ARG A 53 21.40 40.04 -0.33
CA ARG A 53 20.45 39.56 0.68
C ARG A 53 21.24 38.90 1.81
N PHE A 54 20.94 39.29 3.03
CA PHE A 54 21.53 38.74 4.22
C PHE A 54 20.45 38.27 5.19
N LEU A 55 20.72 37.19 5.90
CA LEU A 55 19.96 36.82 7.07
C LEU A 55 20.52 37.60 8.25
N SER A 56 19.71 38.45 8.84
CA SER A 56 20.05 39.20 10.05
C SER A 56 19.50 38.44 11.25
N VAL A 57 20.35 38.13 12.20
CA VAL A 57 19.98 37.60 13.51
C VAL A 57 20.39 38.63 14.54
N ALA A 58 19.42 39.22 15.23
CA ALA A 58 19.67 40.22 16.26
C ALA A 58 19.40 39.61 17.64
N ALA A 59 20.27 39.86 18.58
CA ALA A 59 20.16 39.49 19.98
C ALA A 59 20.56 40.66 20.89
N GLU A 60 19.74 40.99 21.84
CA GLU A 60 20.02 41.99 22.85
C GLU A 60 21.00 41.40 23.87
N ILE A 61 22.16 42.07 24.07
CA ILE A 61 23.15 41.62 25.04
C ILE A 61 22.89 42.30 26.38
N ASP A 62 22.58 43.60 26.33
CA ASP A 62 22.30 44.45 27.47
C ASP A 62 21.40 45.60 27.03
N ASP A 63 20.83 46.34 27.98
CA ASP A 63 19.96 47.48 27.71
C ASP A 63 20.63 48.58 26.82
N GLU A 64 21.96 48.54 26.71
CA GLU A 64 22.76 49.49 25.92
C GLU A 64 23.19 48.97 24.56
N PHE A 65 23.33 47.63 24.37
CA PHE A 65 23.94 47.05 23.17
C PHE A 65 23.13 45.90 22.59
N THR A 66 23.04 45.91 21.27
CA THR A 66 22.45 44.82 20.48
C THR A 66 23.49 44.20 19.56
N LEU A 67 23.64 42.88 19.61
CA LEU A 67 24.47 42.12 18.67
C LEU A 67 23.66 41.78 17.44
N VAL A 68 24.13 42.14 16.27
CA VAL A 68 23.53 41.77 14.99
C VAL A 68 24.51 40.93 14.21
N TRP A 69 24.08 39.73 13.82
CA TRP A 69 24.86 38.82 12.99
C TRP A 69 24.22 38.77 11.59
N LEU A 70 25.01 39.21 10.60
CA LEU A 70 24.65 39.21 9.19
C LEU A 70 25.28 38.03 8.48
N ILE A 71 24.47 37.13 7.90
CA ILE A 71 24.94 35.96 7.16
C ILE A 71 24.48 36.09 5.71
N SER A 72 25.38 35.95 4.75
CA SER A 72 25.05 36.02 3.35
C SER A 72 24.03 34.90 2.97
N TYR A 73 22.84 35.29 2.52
CA TYR A 73 21.80 34.37 2.08
C TYR A 73 22.27 33.49 0.92
N ARG A 74 23.17 34.00 0.08
CA ARG A 74 23.77 33.27 -1.04
C ARG A 74 24.64 32.11 -0.57
N GLN A 75 25.31 32.26 0.56
CA GLN A 75 26.14 31.20 1.14
C GLN A 75 25.32 30.11 1.78
N LEU A 76 24.22 30.47 2.46
CA LEU A 76 23.25 29.53 3.03
C LEU A 76 22.52 28.72 1.93
N THR A 77 22.06 29.41 0.88
CA THR A 77 21.34 28.74 -0.21
C THR A 77 22.25 28.04 -1.20
N GLY A 78 23.49 28.49 -1.37
CA GLY A 78 24.48 27.89 -2.29
C GLY A 78 24.89 26.47 -1.91
N SER A 79 24.96 26.15 -0.63
CA SER A 79 25.21 24.79 -0.15
C SER A 79 23.95 23.91 -0.32
N MET A 80 22.78 24.44 -0.04
CA MET A 80 21.50 23.73 -0.23
C MET A 80 21.21 23.41 -1.71
N THR A 81 21.50 24.33 -2.63
CA THR A 81 21.31 24.08 -4.06
C THR A 81 22.27 23.00 -4.59
N ARG A 82 23.52 22.95 -4.14
CA ARG A 82 24.46 21.86 -4.51
C ARG A 82 23.98 20.51 -4.01
N VAL A 83 23.55 20.44 -2.75
CA VAL A 83 22.97 19.22 -2.17
C VAL A 83 21.69 18.82 -2.89
N GLY A 84 20.82 19.79 -3.21
CA GLY A 84 19.61 19.58 -3.98
C GLY A 84 19.87 19.00 -5.39
N PHE A 85 20.85 19.55 -6.11
CA PHE A 85 21.25 19.02 -7.43
C PHE A 85 21.87 17.63 -7.33
N LEU A 86 22.59 17.32 -6.25
CA LEU A 86 23.17 16.01 -6.01
C LEU A 86 22.07 14.96 -5.77
N PHE A 87 21.07 15.28 -4.95
CA PHE A 87 19.89 14.42 -4.74
C PHE A 87 19.07 14.23 -6.02
N LEU A 88 18.88 15.30 -6.79
CA LEU A 88 18.18 15.22 -8.07
C LEU A 88 18.94 14.34 -9.07
N GLY A 89 20.27 14.46 -9.12
CA GLY A 89 21.13 13.61 -9.95
C GLY A 89 21.06 12.13 -9.56
N ILE A 90 21.13 11.83 -8.26
CA ILE A 90 21.00 10.47 -7.74
C ILE A 90 19.60 9.93 -8.04
N GLY A 91 18.55 10.72 -7.79
CA GLY A 91 17.16 10.33 -8.09
C GLY A 91 16.96 10.01 -9.57
N LEU A 92 17.51 10.84 -10.47
CA LEU A 92 17.45 10.60 -11.91
C LEU A 92 18.20 9.31 -12.31
N LEU A 93 19.37 9.09 -11.72
CA LEU A 93 20.18 7.89 -11.98
C LEU A 93 19.44 6.62 -11.53
N VAL A 94 18.83 6.64 -10.34
CA VAL A 94 17.99 5.53 -9.86
C VAL A 94 16.79 5.30 -10.78
N ALA A 95 16.11 6.35 -11.20
CA ALA A 95 14.99 6.26 -12.12
C ALA A 95 15.40 5.64 -13.48
N ILE A 96 16.57 6.00 -14.00
CA ILE A 96 17.10 5.41 -15.24
C ILE A 96 17.41 3.92 -15.03
N ILE A 97 18.02 3.54 -13.91
CA ILE A 97 18.32 2.14 -13.61
C ILE A 97 17.04 1.32 -13.50
N VAL A 98 16.02 1.83 -12.79
CA VAL A 98 14.72 1.16 -12.67
C VAL A 98 14.05 1.02 -14.03
N LEU A 99 14.07 2.06 -14.86
CA LEU A 99 13.53 2.03 -16.22
C LEU A 99 14.27 1.01 -17.10
N LEU A 100 15.60 0.97 -17.04
CA LEU A 100 16.40 -0.02 -17.76
C LEU A 100 16.11 -1.45 -17.31
N LEU A 101 16.00 -1.67 -15.99
CA LEU A 101 15.62 -2.97 -15.45
C LEU A 101 14.21 -3.36 -15.89
N ALA A 102 13.25 -2.44 -15.86
CA ALA A 102 11.88 -2.68 -16.33
C ALA A 102 11.84 -3.04 -17.82
N LEU A 103 12.60 -2.33 -18.67
CA LEU A 103 12.71 -2.62 -20.09
C LEU A 103 13.41 -3.97 -20.36
N LEU A 104 14.46 -4.29 -19.61
CA LEU A 104 15.15 -5.59 -19.71
C LEU A 104 14.25 -6.74 -19.30
N MET A 105 13.48 -6.58 -18.19
CA MET A 105 12.50 -7.56 -17.75
C MET A 105 11.35 -7.69 -18.75
N SER A 106 10.85 -6.56 -19.28
CA SER A 106 9.79 -6.55 -20.31
C SER A 106 10.23 -7.30 -21.56
N ASN A 107 11.40 -6.98 -22.10
CA ASN A 107 11.87 -7.62 -23.34
C ASN A 107 12.31 -9.07 -23.14
N ARG A 108 12.83 -9.41 -21.97
CA ARG A 108 13.40 -10.74 -21.73
C ARG A 108 12.41 -11.75 -21.19
N VAL A 109 11.35 -11.27 -20.52
CA VAL A 109 10.35 -12.14 -19.85
C VAL A 109 8.97 -12.00 -20.48
N TYR A 110 8.48 -10.78 -20.73
CA TYR A 110 7.10 -10.55 -21.18
C TYR A 110 6.91 -10.75 -22.68
N ASN A 111 7.83 -10.30 -23.53
CA ASN A 111 7.68 -10.45 -24.98
C ASN A 111 7.70 -11.92 -25.44
N PRO A 112 8.63 -12.78 -24.99
CA PRO A 112 8.58 -14.19 -25.36
C PRO A 112 7.30 -14.90 -24.86
N ILE A 113 6.79 -14.51 -23.69
CA ILE A 113 5.57 -15.08 -23.11
C ILE A 113 4.34 -14.69 -23.95
N GLY A 114 4.24 -13.41 -24.36
CA GLY A 114 3.15 -12.93 -25.21
C GLY A 114 3.08 -13.62 -26.57
N GLU A 115 4.23 -13.86 -27.18
CA GLU A 115 4.30 -14.62 -28.44
C GLU A 115 3.91 -16.09 -28.25
N MET A 116 4.37 -16.73 -27.16
CA MET A 116 4.00 -18.11 -26.85
C MET A 116 2.51 -18.30 -26.56
N VAL A 117 1.90 -17.37 -25.80
CA VAL A 117 0.45 -17.40 -25.50
C VAL A 117 -0.37 -17.21 -26.77
N ARG A 118 0.06 -16.31 -27.68
CA ARG A 118 -0.64 -16.09 -28.95
C ARG A 118 -0.56 -17.30 -29.87
N THR A 119 0.60 -17.92 -29.98
CA THR A 119 0.79 -19.12 -30.79
C THR A 119 -0.01 -20.32 -30.25
N ALA A 120 -0.10 -20.44 -28.92
CA ALA A 120 -0.91 -21.49 -28.28
C ALA A 120 -2.42 -21.28 -28.40
N SER A 121 -2.87 -20.02 -28.48
CA SER A 121 -4.30 -19.69 -28.68
C SER A 121 -4.76 -19.95 -30.13
N GLU A 122 -3.86 -19.79 -31.08
CA GLU A 122 -4.20 -19.92 -32.51
C GLU A 122 -4.12 -21.37 -33.01
N GLU A 123 -3.26 -22.23 -32.41
CA GLU A 123 -2.99 -23.58 -32.91
C GLU A 123 -3.56 -24.73 -32.08
N GLY A 124 -4.20 -24.46 -30.96
CA GLY A 124 -4.74 -25.51 -30.06
C GLY A 124 -3.63 -26.27 -29.33
N LEU A 125 -3.89 -26.63 -28.06
CA LEU A 125 -2.97 -27.39 -27.22
C LEU A 125 -2.52 -28.69 -27.88
N PRO A 126 -1.21 -29.00 -27.90
CA PRO A 126 -0.74 -30.29 -28.40
C PRO A 126 -1.38 -31.41 -27.58
N SER A 127 -2.07 -32.30 -28.26
CA SER A 127 -2.73 -33.43 -27.61
C SER A 127 -1.70 -34.33 -26.91
N GLU A 128 -2.13 -35.02 -25.83
CA GLU A 128 -1.27 -35.99 -25.12
C GLU A 128 -0.60 -37.02 -26.05
N ALA A 129 -1.16 -37.28 -27.23
CA ALA A 129 -0.59 -38.14 -28.23
C ALA A 129 0.69 -37.55 -28.88
N MET A 130 0.76 -36.23 -29.03
CA MET A 130 1.94 -35.54 -29.56
C MET A 130 3.07 -35.47 -28.53
N ALA A 131 2.73 -35.37 -27.24
CA ALA A 131 3.70 -35.39 -26.15
C ALA A 131 4.46 -36.75 -26.06
N ARG A 132 3.78 -37.84 -26.35
CA ARG A 132 4.41 -39.18 -26.31
C ARG A 132 5.35 -39.46 -27.50
N GLN A 133 5.18 -38.80 -28.63
CA GLN A 133 6.10 -38.93 -29.76
C GLN A 133 7.41 -38.12 -29.60
N LEU A 134 7.44 -37.19 -28.65
CA LEU A 134 8.55 -36.25 -28.42
C LEU A 134 9.48 -36.68 -27.24
N GLU A 135 9.33 -37.89 -26.74
CA GLU A 135 9.92 -38.39 -25.49
C GLU A 135 11.47 -38.35 -25.42
N ASN A 136 12.16 -38.02 -26.51
CA ASN A 136 13.63 -38.02 -26.57
C ASN A 136 14.26 -36.76 -27.19
N THR A 137 13.56 -35.61 -27.24
CA THR A 137 14.09 -34.42 -27.88
C THR A 137 13.98 -33.16 -27.00
N GLU A 138 14.85 -32.21 -27.23
CA GLU A 138 14.83 -30.87 -26.60
C GLU A 138 13.43 -30.21 -26.62
N LEU A 139 12.56 -30.62 -27.54
CA LEU A 139 11.17 -30.22 -27.64
C LEU A 139 10.31 -30.65 -26.44
N TYR A 140 10.61 -31.80 -25.81
CA TYR A 140 9.88 -32.22 -24.59
C TYR A 140 10.20 -31.30 -23.41
N SER A 141 11.46 -30.92 -23.24
CA SER A 141 11.87 -29.97 -22.19
C SER A 141 11.25 -28.58 -22.42
N ILE A 142 11.11 -28.15 -23.68
CA ILE A 142 10.45 -26.92 -24.06
C ILE A 142 8.95 -27.00 -23.76
N ALA A 143 8.28 -28.10 -24.13
CA ALA A 143 6.86 -28.30 -23.85
C ALA A 143 6.55 -28.36 -22.35
N GLN A 144 7.41 -29.03 -21.58
CA GLN A 144 7.29 -29.08 -20.11
C GLN A 144 7.53 -27.70 -19.47
N THR A 145 8.54 -26.99 -19.96
CA THR A 145 8.81 -25.61 -19.52
C THR A 145 7.63 -24.70 -19.87
N TYR A 146 7.05 -24.86 -21.05
CA TYR A 146 5.88 -24.13 -21.49
C TYR A 146 4.65 -24.43 -20.60
N GLN A 147 4.35 -25.71 -20.32
CA GLN A 147 3.26 -26.07 -19.41
C GLN A 147 3.45 -25.46 -18.01
N THR A 148 4.67 -25.55 -17.48
CA THR A 148 5.00 -24.93 -16.19
C THR A 148 4.83 -23.41 -16.23
N MET A 149 5.16 -22.78 -17.35
CA MET A 149 5.03 -21.34 -17.55
C MET A 149 3.57 -20.90 -17.67
N VAL A 150 2.75 -21.65 -18.41
CA VAL A 150 1.30 -21.43 -18.52
C VAL A 150 0.62 -21.59 -17.15
N GLN A 151 0.99 -22.64 -16.41
CA GLN A 151 0.48 -22.83 -15.05
C GLN A 151 0.85 -21.66 -14.12
N ARG A 152 2.10 -21.19 -14.18
CA ARG A 152 2.54 -20.01 -13.42
C ARG A 152 1.82 -18.73 -13.83
N LEU A 153 1.59 -18.52 -15.13
CA LEU A 153 0.84 -17.38 -15.63
C LEU A 153 -0.61 -17.40 -15.15
N ASN A 154 -1.26 -18.55 -15.25
CA ASN A 154 -2.62 -18.71 -14.73
C ASN A 154 -2.68 -18.46 -13.22
N HIS A 155 -1.68 -18.93 -12.49
CA HIS A 155 -1.60 -18.68 -11.05
C HIS A 155 -1.37 -17.19 -10.72
N ILE A 156 -0.52 -16.50 -11.50
CA ILE A 156 -0.28 -15.05 -11.36
C ILE A 156 -1.55 -14.25 -11.69
N ASN A 157 -2.26 -14.62 -12.76
CA ASN A 157 -3.51 -13.95 -13.14
C ASN A 157 -4.60 -14.16 -12.08
N LEU A 158 -4.80 -15.38 -11.61
CA LEU A 158 -5.75 -15.67 -10.54
C LEU A 158 -5.43 -14.91 -9.25
N ARG A 159 -4.15 -14.81 -8.90
CA ARG A 159 -3.72 -14.05 -7.75
C ARG A 159 -4.02 -12.56 -7.91
N LYS A 160 -3.73 -11.99 -9.08
CA LYS A 160 -4.03 -10.59 -9.38
C LYS A 160 -5.54 -10.31 -9.31
N GLU A 161 -6.36 -11.18 -9.89
CA GLU A 161 -7.81 -11.08 -9.83
C GLU A 161 -8.33 -11.09 -8.39
N GLN A 162 -7.76 -11.96 -7.54
CA GLN A 162 -8.10 -12.01 -6.11
C GLN A 162 -7.64 -10.74 -5.37
N GLU A 163 -6.44 -10.22 -5.68
CA GLU A 163 -5.93 -8.96 -5.11
C GLU A 163 -6.82 -7.76 -5.51
N ASP A 164 -7.24 -7.68 -6.78
CA ASP A 164 -8.13 -6.62 -7.27
C ASP A 164 -9.50 -6.68 -6.57
N LEU A 165 -10.07 -7.87 -6.39
CA LEU A 165 -11.32 -8.05 -5.67
C LEU A 165 -11.17 -7.75 -4.17
N ALA A 166 -10.09 -8.17 -3.53
CA ALA A 166 -9.81 -7.85 -2.14
C ALA A 166 -9.69 -6.32 -1.94
N ALA A 167 -8.99 -5.64 -2.84
CA ALA A 167 -8.88 -4.19 -2.83
C ALA A 167 -10.25 -3.50 -2.98
N TYR A 168 -11.13 -4.02 -3.85
CA TYR A 168 -12.50 -3.55 -3.99
C TYR A 168 -13.29 -3.72 -2.68
N LEU A 169 -13.23 -4.89 -2.04
CA LEU A 169 -13.96 -5.17 -0.80
C LEU A 169 -13.52 -4.28 0.37
N ILE A 170 -12.25 -3.90 0.44
CA ILE A 170 -11.72 -3.01 1.48
C ILE A 170 -12.01 -1.53 1.17
N SER A 171 -12.21 -1.18 -0.10
CA SER A 171 -12.35 0.20 -0.53
C SER A 171 -13.50 0.90 0.21
N ARG A 172 -13.23 2.09 0.71
CA ARG A 172 -14.25 2.99 1.27
C ARG A 172 -14.83 3.96 0.24
N GLU A 173 -14.32 3.92 -0.97
CA GLU A 173 -14.75 4.81 -2.04
C GLU A 173 -16.04 4.29 -2.68
N LYS A 174 -17.07 5.11 -2.71
CA LYS A 174 -18.34 4.80 -3.39
C LYS A 174 -18.20 4.64 -4.91
N THR A 175 -17.07 5.04 -5.47
CA THR A 175 -16.74 4.97 -6.89
C THR A 175 -15.92 3.74 -7.26
N ALA A 176 -15.52 2.92 -6.29
CA ALA A 176 -14.81 1.68 -6.55
C ALA A 176 -15.71 0.76 -7.40
N LYS A 177 -15.16 0.27 -8.50
CA LYS A 177 -15.88 -0.64 -9.40
C LYS A 177 -15.55 -2.08 -9.06
N LEU A 178 -16.57 -2.92 -9.05
CA LEU A 178 -16.40 -4.37 -8.99
C LEU A 178 -15.57 -4.83 -10.20
N PRO A 179 -14.56 -5.71 -10.03
CA PRO A 179 -13.85 -6.30 -11.16
C PRO A 179 -14.81 -7.03 -12.10
N GLU A 180 -14.74 -6.74 -13.40
CA GLU A 180 -15.66 -7.25 -14.43
C GLU A 180 -15.74 -8.78 -14.45
N TRP A 181 -14.60 -9.45 -14.24
CA TRP A 181 -14.55 -10.91 -14.23
C TRP A 181 -15.47 -11.57 -13.19
N VAL A 182 -15.79 -10.89 -12.09
CA VAL A 182 -16.68 -11.42 -11.05
C VAL A 182 -18.11 -11.52 -11.59
N GLU A 183 -18.58 -10.48 -12.25
CA GLU A 183 -19.90 -10.50 -12.91
C GLU A 183 -19.91 -11.50 -14.06
N GLU A 184 -18.91 -11.48 -14.93
CA GLU A 184 -18.81 -12.41 -16.06
C GLU A 184 -18.84 -13.89 -15.63
N THR A 185 -18.21 -14.21 -14.48
CA THR A 185 -18.11 -15.59 -14.00
C THR A 185 -19.33 -16.03 -13.22
N TYR A 186 -19.89 -15.15 -12.39
CA TYR A 186 -20.90 -15.55 -11.39
C TYR A 186 -22.30 -14.96 -11.62
N ALA A 187 -22.48 -13.95 -12.49
CA ALA A 187 -23.79 -13.42 -12.79
C ALA A 187 -24.57 -14.44 -13.61
N LYS A 188 -25.60 -15.00 -12.99
CA LYS A 188 -26.59 -15.89 -13.61
C LYS A 188 -27.99 -15.41 -13.23
N PRO A 189 -28.97 -15.52 -14.13
CA PRO A 189 -30.31 -15.07 -13.83
C PRO A 189 -30.84 -15.71 -12.55
N GLY A 190 -31.23 -14.87 -11.59
CA GLY A 190 -31.78 -15.30 -10.31
C GLY A 190 -30.74 -15.69 -9.26
N VAL A 191 -29.45 -15.52 -9.51
CA VAL A 191 -28.42 -15.80 -8.51
C VAL A 191 -28.62 -14.94 -7.25
N ARG A 192 -28.42 -15.54 -6.11
CA ARG A 192 -28.42 -14.90 -4.80
C ARG A 192 -27.02 -14.86 -4.25
N ILE A 193 -26.68 -13.76 -3.62
CA ILE A 193 -25.32 -13.48 -3.13
C ILE A 193 -25.37 -13.29 -1.64
N ARG A 194 -24.42 -13.92 -0.93
CA ARG A 194 -24.20 -13.75 0.49
C ARG A 194 -22.71 -13.69 0.76
N VAL A 195 -22.29 -12.86 1.69
CA VAL A 195 -20.89 -12.72 2.09
C VAL A 195 -20.71 -13.25 3.50
N VAL A 196 -19.73 -14.12 3.67
CA VAL A 196 -19.29 -14.64 4.96
C VAL A 196 -17.87 -14.15 5.19
N VAL A 197 -17.64 -13.46 6.29
CA VAL A 197 -16.32 -12.94 6.65
C VAL A 197 -15.83 -13.65 7.90
N MET A 198 -14.64 -14.20 7.81
CA MET A 198 -13.95 -14.85 8.92
C MET A 198 -12.81 -13.96 9.38
N ARG A 199 -12.79 -13.65 10.67
CA ARG A 199 -11.70 -12.93 11.31
C ARG A 199 -10.85 -13.93 12.07
N LEU A 200 -9.57 -13.98 11.74
CA LEU A 200 -8.60 -14.80 12.45
C LEU A 200 -8.18 -14.12 13.76
N SER A 201 -8.24 -14.86 14.86
CA SER A 201 -7.74 -14.42 16.17
C SER A 201 -6.29 -14.91 16.33
N ASP A 202 -5.51 -14.18 17.13
CA ASP A 202 -4.15 -14.57 17.54
C ASP A 202 -3.09 -14.65 16.41
N ILE A 203 -3.30 -13.91 15.33
CA ILE A 203 -2.33 -13.83 14.19
C ILE A 203 -0.95 -13.35 14.66
N GLN A 204 -0.86 -12.51 15.67
CA GLN A 204 0.43 -12.05 16.20
C GLN A 204 1.26 -13.19 16.78
N ASP A 205 0.62 -14.16 17.42
CA ASP A 205 1.29 -15.36 17.93
C ASP A 205 1.71 -16.29 16.79
N LEU A 206 0.91 -16.35 15.73
CA LEU A 206 1.21 -17.09 14.50
C LEU A 206 2.45 -16.51 13.80
N HIS A 207 2.53 -15.19 13.64
CA HIS A 207 3.67 -14.52 13.01
C HIS A 207 4.94 -14.55 13.86
N SER A 208 4.82 -14.63 15.19
CA SER A 208 5.99 -14.66 16.09
C SER A 208 6.67 -16.02 16.13
N ASN A 209 5.94 -17.10 15.85
CA ASN A 209 6.41 -18.48 16.05
C ASN A 209 6.61 -19.27 14.75
N ASN A 210 6.10 -18.79 13.61
CA ASN A 210 6.10 -19.52 12.34
C ASN A 210 6.87 -18.78 11.24
N THR A 211 7.39 -19.54 10.28
CA THR A 211 7.98 -18.98 9.06
C THR A 211 6.88 -18.48 8.10
N GLU A 212 7.21 -17.56 7.20
CA GLU A 212 6.27 -17.09 6.17
C GLU A 212 5.64 -18.23 5.35
N GLU A 213 6.40 -19.28 5.09
CA GLU A 213 5.91 -20.48 4.37
C GLU A 213 4.87 -21.24 5.18
N ALA A 214 5.06 -21.37 6.51
CA ALA A 214 4.09 -22.03 7.38
C ALA A 214 2.77 -21.23 7.45
N ILE A 215 2.85 -19.92 7.56
CA ILE A 215 1.68 -19.04 7.57
C ILE A 215 0.91 -19.15 6.26
N ALA A 216 1.61 -19.13 5.12
CA ALA A 216 0.99 -19.30 3.81
C ALA A 216 0.30 -20.65 3.66
N PHE A 217 0.89 -21.72 4.20
CA PHE A 217 0.30 -23.06 4.21
C PHE A 217 -0.97 -23.11 5.08
N GLU A 218 -0.95 -22.52 6.25
CA GLU A 218 -2.12 -22.46 7.14
C GLU A 218 -3.26 -21.68 6.51
N MET A 219 -2.97 -20.51 5.90
CA MET A 219 -3.96 -19.70 5.19
C MET A 219 -4.59 -20.46 4.01
N GLU A 220 -3.81 -21.18 3.22
CA GLU A 220 -4.33 -21.99 2.12
C GLU A 220 -5.16 -23.19 2.64
N THR A 221 -4.78 -23.75 3.78
CA THR A 221 -5.55 -24.81 4.46
C THR A 221 -6.90 -24.29 4.93
N ILE A 222 -6.95 -23.13 5.59
CA ILE A 222 -8.20 -22.49 6.02
C ILE A 222 -9.09 -22.21 4.81
N LYS A 223 -8.54 -21.61 3.76
CA LYS A 223 -9.25 -21.34 2.51
C LYS A 223 -9.87 -22.61 1.93
N THR A 224 -9.13 -23.69 1.90
CA THR A 224 -9.60 -25.00 1.39
C THR A 224 -10.76 -25.55 2.23
N ILE A 225 -10.67 -25.48 3.55
CA ILE A 225 -11.73 -25.91 4.47
C ILE A 225 -13.00 -25.10 4.23
N VAL A 226 -12.86 -23.77 4.16
CA VAL A 226 -13.97 -22.84 3.92
C VAL A 226 -14.63 -23.13 2.58
N GLU A 227 -13.82 -23.27 1.52
CA GLU A 227 -14.32 -23.55 0.17
C GLU A 227 -15.07 -24.89 0.11
N GLN A 228 -14.52 -25.94 0.68
CA GLN A 228 -15.14 -27.27 0.68
C GLN A 228 -16.46 -27.28 1.45
N THR A 229 -16.49 -26.64 2.63
CA THR A 229 -17.68 -26.62 3.48
C THR A 229 -18.81 -25.79 2.86
N LEU A 230 -18.50 -24.60 2.34
CA LEU A 230 -19.53 -23.73 1.75
C LEU A 230 -19.95 -24.14 0.34
N ARG A 231 -19.14 -24.95 -0.36
CA ARG A 231 -19.50 -25.46 -1.71
C ARG A 231 -20.77 -26.30 -1.73
N GLU A 232 -21.14 -26.94 -0.61
CA GLU A 232 -22.40 -27.64 -0.47
C GLU A 232 -23.64 -26.72 -0.52
N LEU A 233 -23.45 -25.42 -0.29
CA LEU A 233 -24.49 -24.41 -0.31
C LEU A 233 -24.61 -23.68 -1.66
N GLY A 234 -23.57 -23.72 -2.49
CA GLY A 234 -23.55 -23.08 -3.80
C GLY A 234 -22.12 -22.90 -4.32
N ASN A 235 -21.96 -22.09 -5.37
CA ASN A 235 -20.65 -21.69 -5.83
C ASN A 235 -20.05 -20.71 -4.83
N VAL A 236 -18.79 -20.92 -4.46
CA VAL A 236 -18.13 -20.06 -3.48
C VAL A 236 -16.81 -19.54 -4.02
N LEU A 237 -16.56 -18.26 -3.78
CA LEU A 237 -15.28 -17.60 -4.04
C LEU A 237 -14.66 -17.21 -2.71
N VAL A 238 -13.59 -17.89 -2.34
CA VAL A 238 -12.87 -17.63 -1.08
C VAL A 238 -11.57 -16.91 -1.38
N LEU A 239 -11.33 -15.80 -0.70
CA LEU A 239 -10.12 -15.01 -0.86
C LEU A 239 -9.65 -14.43 0.48
N PRO A 240 -8.33 -14.42 0.75
CA PRO A 240 -7.78 -13.61 1.83
C PRO A 240 -7.89 -12.14 1.43
N VAL A 241 -8.47 -11.35 2.31
CA VAL A 241 -8.67 -9.91 2.07
C VAL A 241 -7.51 -9.10 2.66
N ASP A 242 -7.10 -9.49 3.84
CA ASP A 242 -5.89 -9.01 4.51
C ASP A 242 -5.34 -10.10 5.45
N HIS A 243 -4.40 -9.72 6.33
CA HIS A 243 -3.78 -10.67 7.25
C HIS A 243 -4.76 -11.22 8.32
N GLU A 244 -5.83 -10.48 8.63
CA GLU A 244 -6.80 -10.85 9.66
C GLU A 244 -8.10 -11.43 9.11
N PHE A 245 -8.43 -11.14 7.84
CA PHE A 245 -9.74 -11.41 7.29
C PHE A 245 -9.69 -12.28 6.05
N ILE A 246 -10.53 -13.30 6.03
CA ILE A 246 -10.86 -14.11 4.87
C ILE A 246 -12.32 -13.83 4.51
N ALA A 247 -12.61 -13.56 3.24
CA ALA A 247 -13.96 -13.42 2.73
C ALA A 247 -14.36 -14.64 1.89
N ALA A 248 -15.56 -15.14 2.09
CA ALA A 248 -16.18 -16.11 1.23
C ALA A 248 -17.46 -15.49 0.65
N ILE A 249 -17.53 -15.40 -0.68
CA ILE A 249 -18.70 -14.91 -1.40
C ILE A 249 -19.42 -16.13 -1.93
N LEU A 250 -20.63 -16.34 -1.44
CA LEU A 250 -21.49 -17.46 -1.82
C LEU A 250 -22.47 -17.01 -2.90
N PHE A 251 -22.46 -17.71 -4.02
CA PHE A 251 -23.39 -17.53 -5.14
C PHE A 251 -24.29 -18.77 -5.24
N SER A 252 -25.59 -18.62 -5.04
CA SER A 252 -26.54 -19.73 -5.05
C SER A 252 -27.72 -19.42 -5.96
N GLU A 253 -28.24 -20.43 -6.63
CA GLU A 253 -29.45 -20.31 -7.47
C GLU A 253 -30.74 -20.35 -6.62
N GLU A 254 -30.65 -21.01 -5.46
CA GLU A 254 -31.73 -21.08 -4.47
C GLU A 254 -31.41 -20.24 -3.25
N SER A 255 -32.44 -19.76 -2.54
CA SER A 255 -32.24 -19.04 -1.27
C SER A 255 -31.62 -19.96 -0.22
N VAL A 256 -30.46 -19.58 0.27
CA VAL A 256 -29.76 -20.27 1.36
C VAL A 256 -30.15 -19.61 2.67
N THR A 257 -30.89 -20.35 3.51
CA THR A 257 -31.29 -19.79 4.81
C THR A 257 -30.08 -19.44 5.68
N GLU A 258 -30.21 -18.42 6.47
CA GLU A 258 -29.17 -17.99 7.42
C GLU A 258 -28.75 -19.12 8.36
N GLU A 259 -29.71 -19.94 8.80
CA GLU A 259 -29.45 -21.10 9.65
C GLU A 259 -28.49 -22.11 9.01
N ARG A 260 -28.64 -22.40 7.69
CA ARG A 260 -27.72 -23.30 6.98
C ARG A 260 -26.30 -22.74 6.89
N VAL A 261 -26.19 -21.43 6.63
CA VAL A 261 -24.86 -20.77 6.58
C VAL A 261 -24.24 -20.73 7.97
N THR A 262 -25.04 -20.50 9.01
CA THR A 262 -24.58 -20.52 10.42
C THR A 262 -24.06 -21.91 10.81
N VAL A 263 -24.77 -22.98 10.46
CA VAL A 263 -24.31 -24.36 10.73
C VAL A 263 -23.02 -24.68 9.97
N ALA A 264 -22.93 -24.30 8.69
CA ALA A 264 -21.70 -24.48 7.92
C ALA A 264 -20.53 -23.67 8.52
N SER A 265 -20.80 -22.45 8.96
CA SER A 265 -19.79 -21.60 9.61
C SER A 265 -19.33 -22.17 10.96
N GLN A 266 -20.21 -22.73 11.74
CA GLN A 266 -19.85 -23.43 12.99
C GLN A 266 -18.95 -24.64 12.72
N HIS A 267 -19.28 -25.42 11.67
CA HIS A 267 -18.43 -26.54 11.26
C HIS A 267 -17.04 -26.08 10.81
N ILE A 268 -16.93 -24.96 10.09
CA ILE A 268 -15.64 -24.36 9.74
C ILE A 268 -14.84 -24.03 11.01
N LEU A 269 -15.48 -23.41 12.00
CA LEU A 269 -14.83 -23.06 13.28
C LEU A 269 -14.33 -24.30 14.03
N GLU A 270 -15.12 -25.36 14.09
CA GLU A 270 -14.73 -26.62 14.72
C GLU A 270 -13.51 -27.25 14.04
N VAL A 271 -13.60 -27.43 12.71
CA VAL A 271 -12.53 -28.07 11.93
C VAL A 271 -11.23 -27.27 11.97
N THR A 272 -11.31 -25.96 11.83
CA THR A 272 -10.10 -25.11 11.88
C THR A 272 -9.51 -25.04 13.28
N GLY A 273 -10.35 -25.01 14.32
CA GLY A 273 -9.91 -25.06 15.72
C GLY A 273 -9.20 -26.36 16.07
N GLU A 274 -9.68 -27.49 15.54
CA GLU A 274 -9.06 -28.82 15.77
C GLU A 274 -7.78 -29.03 14.97
N LEU A 275 -7.75 -28.61 13.71
CA LEU A 275 -6.62 -28.91 12.80
C LEU A 275 -5.49 -27.90 12.90
N ILE A 276 -5.81 -26.60 13.06
CA ILE A 276 -4.86 -25.51 12.93
C ILE A 276 -4.64 -24.79 14.26
N HIS A 277 -5.54 -25.01 15.22
CA HIS A 277 -5.56 -24.34 16.55
C HIS A 277 -5.67 -22.82 16.48
N ILE A 278 -6.30 -22.28 15.42
CA ILE A 278 -6.56 -20.87 15.25
C ILE A 278 -8.01 -20.58 15.63
N GLY A 279 -8.19 -19.60 16.52
CA GLY A 279 -9.50 -19.06 16.83
C GLY A 279 -9.99 -18.16 15.69
N MET A 280 -11.26 -18.26 15.35
CA MET A 280 -11.89 -17.40 14.35
C MET A 280 -13.24 -16.90 14.84
N ASP A 281 -13.63 -15.72 14.36
CA ASP A 281 -14.98 -15.18 14.52
C ASP A 281 -15.60 -15.04 13.12
N VAL A 282 -16.88 -15.34 12.96
CA VAL A 282 -17.56 -15.32 11.67
C VAL A 282 -18.69 -14.31 11.69
N GLY A 283 -18.72 -13.47 10.66
CA GLY A 283 -19.83 -12.56 10.40
C GLY A 283 -20.48 -12.90 9.05
N ILE A 284 -21.80 -12.85 9.01
CA ILE A 284 -22.60 -13.23 7.86
C ILE A 284 -23.41 -12.01 7.40
N SER A 285 -23.42 -11.72 6.10
CA SER A 285 -24.27 -10.67 5.54
C SER A 285 -25.70 -11.18 5.30
N GLU A 286 -26.63 -10.23 5.10
CA GLU A 286 -27.91 -10.55 4.50
C GLU A 286 -27.73 -11.11 3.08
N GLU A 287 -28.69 -11.93 2.64
CA GLU A 287 -28.75 -12.44 1.27
C GLU A 287 -29.36 -11.39 0.36
N LYS A 288 -28.73 -11.15 -0.80
CA LYS A 288 -29.23 -10.23 -1.82
C LYS A 288 -29.40 -10.92 -3.16
N GLY A 289 -30.36 -10.44 -3.95
CA GLY A 289 -30.53 -10.87 -5.33
C GLY A 289 -29.41 -10.35 -6.23
N GLU A 290 -29.34 -10.87 -7.46
CA GLU A 290 -28.29 -10.61 -8.45
C GLU A 290 -27.90 -9.12 -8.56
N THR A 291 -28.84 -8.26 -8.95
CA THR A 291 -28.55 -6.84 -9.23
C THR A 291 -28.07 -6.09 -7.98
N GLU A 292 -28.73 -6.29 -6.85
CA GLU A 292 -28.35 -5.63 -5.59
C GLU A 292 -27.06 -6.21 -5.03
N GLY A 293 -26.91 -7.55 -5.11
CA GLY A 293 -25.76 -8.25 -4.55
C GLY A 293 -24.44 -7.84 -5.20
N PHE A 294 -24.38 -7.75 -6.53
CA PHE A 294 -23.17 -7.26 -7.21
C PHE A 294 -22.91 -5.76 -6.95
N THR A 295 -23.97 -4.94 -6.98
CA THR A 295 -23.85 -3.51 -6.73
C THR A 295 -23.42 -3.20 -5.29
N GLU A 296 -23.90 -3.97 -4.32
CA GLU A 296 -23.66 -3.75 -2.90
C GLU A 296 -22.65 -4.73 -2.26
N LEU A 297 -21.93 -5.50 -3.06
CA LEU A 297 -21.02 -6.53 -2.58
C LEU A 297 -19.99 -5.99 -1.56
N ASN A 298 -19.47 -4.80 -1.81
CA ASN A 298 -18.58 -4.12 -0.86
C ASN A 298 -19.31 -3.82 0.47
N LEU A 299 -20.54 -3.32 0.41
CA LEU A 299 -21.34 -3.03 1.60
C LEU A 299 -21.66 -4.31 2.38
N MET A 300 -22.03 -5.38 1.70
CA MET A 300 -22.27 -6.69 2.30
C MET A 300 -21.03 -7.20 3.03
N TYR A 301 -19.84 -7.06 2.41
CA TYR A 301 -18.56 -7.38 3.06
C TYR A 301 -18.32 -6.53 4.31
N GLN A 302 -18.54 -5.21 4.25
CA GLN A 302 -18.32 -4.32 5.39
C GLN A 302 -19.29 -4.65 6.54
N MET A 303 -20.54 -5.00 6.24
CA MET A 303 -21.53 -5.42 7.25
C MET A 303 -21.11 -6.75 7.90
N ALA A 304 -20.77 -7.76 7.13
CA ALA A 304 -20.29 -9.04 7.64
C ALA A 304 -18.99 -8.87 8.45
N ARG A 305 -18.06 -8.04 7.98
CA ARG A 305 -16.85 -7.71 8.74
C ARG A 305 -17.17 -7.03 10.06
N ALA A 306 -18.10 -6.09 10.09
CA ALA A 306 -18.51 -5.43 11.33
C ALA A 306 -19.15 -6.43 12.30
N ALA A 307 -19.89 -7.42 11.80
CA ALA A 307 -20.49 -8.46 12.63
C ALA A 307 -19.44 -9.28 13.41
N THR A 308 -18.25 -9.53 12.85
CA THR A 308 -17.17 -10.22 13.58
C THR A 308 -16.71 -9.47 14.84
N ALA A 309 -16.97 -8.16 14.94
CA ALA A 309 -16.61 -7.38 16.12
C ALA A 309 -17.54 -7.64 17.34
N TYR A 310 -18.72 -8.25 17.11
CA TYR A 310 -19.66 -8.57 18.20
C TYR A 310 -19.21 -9.73 19.10
N ARG A 311 -18.02 -10.31 18.82
CA ARG A 311 -17.40 -11.29 19.72
C ARG A 311 -17.32 -10.84 21.19
N PHE A 312 -17.26 -9.53 21.44
CA PHE A 312 -17.28 -8.98 22.79
C PHE A 312 -18.60 -9.23 23.53
N ILE A 313 -19.67 -9.51 22.81
CA ILE A 313 -21.00 -9.80 23.36
C ILE A 313 -21.21 -11.30 23.45
N TYR A 314 -20.82 -12.06 22.43
CA TYR A 314 -21.15 -13.49 22.29
C TYR A 314 -19.99 -14.44 22.63
N GLY A 315 -18.76 -13.91 22.82
CA GLY A 315 -17.56 -14.69 23.10
C GLY A 315 -16.73 -15.00 21.85
N MET A 316 -15.56 -15.64 22.05
CA MET A 316 -14.71 -16.09 20.92
C MET A 316 -15.36 -17.26 20.19
N GLY A 317 -15.18 -17.32 18.86
CA GLY A 317 -15.80 -18.34 18.02
C GLY A 317 -17.29 -18.09 17.77
N ALA A 318 -17.74 -16.85 17.87
CA ALA A 318 -19.12 -16.49 17.58
C ALA A 318 -19.38 -16.46 16.07
N VAL A 319 -20.56 -16.97 15.67
CA VAL A 319 -21.13 -16.79 14.35
C VAL A 319 -22.26 -15.77 14.48
N VAL A 320 -22.17 -14.64 13.79
CA VAL A 320 -23.11 -13.50 13.87
C VAL A 320 -23.60 -13.08 12.50
#